data_1d555d9281cbe855b96fb4385a758155
#
_entry.id   1d555d9281cbe855b96fb4385a758155
#
_cell.length_a   1.000
_cell.length_b   1.000
_cell.length_c   1.000
_cell.angle_alpha   90.00
_cell.angle_beta   90.00
_cell.angle_gamma   90.00
#
_symmetry.space_group_name_H-M   'P 1'
#
loop_
_entity.id
_entity.type
_entity.pdbx_description
1 polymer ?
#
loop_
_entity_poly.entity_id
_entity_poly.type
_entity_poly.pdbx_seq_one_letter_code
_entity_poly.pdbx_strand_id
1 'polypeptide(L)'
;VTTNLSHKNSIKPSNQLFGTLPGLQVLQKAGTVWENGATLYIRGNSSLNSNSPLVLVDGFERSIDELSSEEIESISVLKDAVATSLYGIRGANGVILVKTKRGSVGAPKITFSYEFNMASPKRLPKFADGYTYAMALNEAMENDGLAPRYSGTELDAFKNQTYPGVYPNVDWLDESLRDMSYGDNVNFTAQGGSQFVRYYTMLNFLDNRGLLKPTSDNDGYSTQLKYSRLNVRTNLDITVSPTTTVQLNLLGNFTEHNRPGESTDKIFNALFQVPSGAFPV
;
A
#
# COMPACT_ATOMS: atom_id res chain seq x y z
N VAL A 1 -0.80 17.72 18.09
CA VAL A 1 -1.59 18.21 16.93
C VAL A 1 -2.52 17.09 16.54
N THR A 2 -3.81 17.29 16.74
CA THR A 2 -4.83 16.30 16.35
C THR A 2 -5.06 16.44 14.84
N THR A 3 -4.74 15.43 14.09
CA THR A 3 -4.90 15.43 12.63
C THR A 3 -6.05 14.50 12.28
N ASN A 4 -7.08 15.02 11.61
CA ASN A 4 -8.16 14.20 11.09
C ASN A 4 -7.67 13.51 9.80
N LEU A 5 -7.44 12.20 9.87
CA LEU A 5 -6.89 11.40 8.77
C LEU A 5 -7.96 10.89 7.80
N SER A 6 -9.23 10.95 8.19
CA SER A 6 -10.35 10.30 7.49
C SER A 6 -10.67 10.81 6.07
N HIS A 7 -9.95 11.82 5.57
CA HIS A 7 -10.25 12.44 4.27
C HIS A 7 -9.14 12.30 3.21
N LYS A 8 -8.16 11.44 3.45
CA LYS A 8 -7.08 11.23 2.48
C LYS A 8 -7.22 9.86 1.82
N ASN A 9 -7.22 9.83 0.50
CA ASN A 9 -7.37 8.65 -0.35
C ASN A 9 -6.18 7.67 -0.25
N SER A 10 -5.82 7.26 0.94
CA SER A 10 -4.80 6.23 1.15
C SER A 10 -5.24 5.25 2.22
N ILE A 11 -5.09 3.99 1.92
CA ILE A 11 -5.43 2.87 2.79
C ILE A 11 -4.46 2.75 3.98
N LYS A 12 -3.22 3.19 3.80
CA LYS A 12 -2.18 3.15 4.84
C LYS A 12 -2.13 4.48 5.58
N PRO A 13 -2.32 4.49 6.92
CA PRO A 13 -2.25 5.69 7.72
C PRO A 13 -0.93 6.45 7.59
N SER A 14 0.20 5.75 7.39
CA SER A 14 1.50 6.41 7.19
C SER A 14 1.51 7.35 5.98
N ASN A 15 0.87 6.98 4.87
CA ASN A 15 0.74 7.85 3.69
C ASN A 15 -0.15 9.07 3.94
N GLN A 16 -1.17 8.91 4.78
CA GLN A 16 -2.08 10.01 5.13
C GLN A 16 -1.38 11.10 5.98
N LEU A 17 -0.25 10.77 6.60
CA LEU A 17 0.56 11.71 7.38
C LEU A 17 1.35 12.71 6.52
N PHE A 18 1.44 12.48 5.20
CA PHE A 18 2.16 13.38 4.30
C PHE A 18 1.65 14.83 4.40
N GLY A 19 2.54 15.74 4.79
CA GLY A 19 2.24 17.16 4.92
C GLY A 19 1.28 17.55 6.06
N THR A 20 1.02 16.64 7.04
CA THR A 20 0.04 16.90 8.12
C THR A 20 0.68 17.31 9.44
N LEU A 21 1.87 16.82 9.73
CA LEU A 21 2.55 17.02 11.03
C LEU A 21 3.87 17.76 10.85
N PRO A 22 4.06 18.92 11.52
CA PRO A 22 5.32 19.67 11.46
C PRO A 22 6.50 18.85 12.00
N GLY A 23 7.57 18.74 11.20
CA GLY A 23 8.79 18.01 11.57
C GLY A 23 8.73 16.51 11.32
N LEU A 24 7.65 15.99 10.72
CA LEU A 24 7.57 14.65 10.19
C LEU A 24 7.80 14.67 8.67
N GLN A 25 8.82 13.96 8.24
CA GLN A 25 9.07 13.69 6.83
C GLN A 25 8.47 12.34 6.46
N VAL A 26 7.70 12.31 5.39
CA VAL A 26 7.01 11.12 4.90
C VAL A 26 7.49 10.84 3.49
N LEU A 27 8.21 9.73 3.32
CA LEU A 27 8.64 9.25 2.02
C LEU A 27 7.68 8.16 1.55
N GLN A 28 6.83 8.51 0.60
CA GLN A 28 5.91 7.55 0.00
C GLN A 28 6.70 6.63 -0.93
N LYS A 29 6.52 5.34 -0.77
CA LYS A 29 7.06 4.32 -1.67
C LYS A 29 6.04 4.06 -2.76
N ALA A 30 6.51 4.01 -4.02
CA ALA A 30 5.75 3.34 -5.06
C ALA A 30 5.71 1.87 -4.70
N GLY A 31 4.55 1.28 -4.60
CA GLY A 31 4.51 -0.07 -4.10
C GLY A 31 3.30 -0.87 -4.53
N THR A 32 3.39 -2.12 -4.20
CA THR A 32 2.33 -3.09 -4.28
C THR A 32 1.19 -2.74 -3.32
N VAL A 33 0.07 -3.40 -3.46
CA VAL A 33 -1.16 -3.15 -2.68
C VAL A 33 -0.94 -3.27 -1.16
N TRP A 34 0.10 -4.01 -0.73
CA TRP A 34 0.42 -4.24 0.70
C TRP A 34 1.68 -3.53 1.19
N GLU A 35 2.64 -3.19 0.31
CA GLU A 35 3.93 -2.56 0.66
C GLU A 35 3.96 -1.06 0.36
N ASN A 36 2.80 -0.45 0.16
CA ASN A 36 2.69 0.97 -0.16
C ASN A 36 2.72 1.90 1.06
N GLY A 37 3.09 1.40 2.25
CA GLY A 37 3.28 2.21 3.44
C GLY A 37 4.45 3.18 3.28
N ALA A 38 4.32 4.40 3.81
CA ALA A 38 5.37 5.39 3.77
C ALA A 38 6.47 5.11 4.79
N THR A 39 7.69 5.48 4.45
CA THR A 39 8.78 5.57 5.43
C THR A 39 8.71 6.91 6.14
N LEU A 40 8.73 6.87 7.46
CA LEU A 40 8.62 8.05 8.33
C LEU A 40 9.98 8.44 8.88
N TYR A 41 10.30 9.74 8.89
CA TYR A 41 11.51 10.31 9.48
C TYR A 41 11.15 11.58 10.27
N ILE A 42 11.75 11.76 11.45
CA ILE A 42 11.56 12.96 12.28
C ILE A 42 12.75 13.90 12.18
N ARG A 43 13.96 13.37 12.16
CA ARG A 43 15.20 14.16 12.12
C ARG A 43 16.00 13.98 10.82
N GLY A 44 15.35 13.50 9.79
CA GLY A 44 16.00 13.15 8.52
C GLY A 44 16.76 11.84 8.59
N ASN A 45 17.62 11.62 7.60
CA ASN A 45 18.42 10.42 7.46
C ASN A 45 19.84 10.69 7.96
N SER A 46 20.09 10.54 9.26
CA SER A 46 21.37 10.89 9.91
C SER A 46 22.17 9.67 10.43
N SER A 47 21.61 8.45 10.38
CA SER A 47 22.24 7.24 10.85
C SER A 47 22.41 6.21 9.74
N LEU A 48 23.52 5.47 9.78
CA LEU A 48 23.79 4.37 8.83
C LEU A 48 22.97 3.10 9.14
N ASN A 49 22.49 2.93 10.39
CA ASN A 49 21.83 1.69 10.78
C ASN A 49 20.31 1.76 10.69
N SER A 50 19.69 2.75 11.30
CA SER A 50 18.24 2.96 11.26
C SER A 50 17.90 4.40 11.55
N ASN A 51 16.94 4.94 10.78
CA ASN A 51 16.44 6.30 10.95
C ASN A 51 14.93 6.33 11.23
N SER A 52 14.32 5.16 11.39
CA SER A 52 12.89 5.06 11.65
C SER A 52 12.59 5.54 13.09
N PRO A 53 11.56 6.38 13.28
CA PRO A 53 11.11 6.77 14.61
C PRO A 53 10.44 5.59 15.32
N LEU A 54 10.45 5.64 16.65
CA LEU A 54 9.67 4.72 17.46
C LEU A 54 8.19 5.07 17.36
N VAL A 55 7.35 4.13 16.95
CA VAL A 55 5.89 4.31 16.89
C VAL A 55 5.24 3.57 18.05
N LEU A 56 4.49 4.31 18.86
CA LEU A 56 3.77 3.77 20.02
C LEU A 56 2.27 4.00 19.84
N VAL A 57 1.52 2.91 19.83
CA VAL A 57 0.05 2.91 19.77
C VAL A 57 -0.47 2.56 21.16
N ASP A 58 -1.13 3.50 21.81
CA ASP A 58 -1.62 3.38 23.20
C ASP A 58 -0.52 2.90 24.18
N GLY A 59 0.75 3.30 23.92
CA GLY A 59 1.91 2.94 24.73
C GLY A 59 2.66 1.67 24.30
N PHE A 60 2.17 0.93 23.34
CA PHE A 60 2.80 -0.28 22.81
C PHE A 60 3.43 -0.04 21.43
N GLU A 61 4.63 -0.57 21.21
CA GLU A 61 5.31 -0.45 19.93
C GLU A 61 4.59 -1.30 18.85
N ARG A 62 4.16 -0.62 17.78
CA ARG A 62 3.44 -1.22 16.66
C ARG A 62 3.60 -0.38 15.41
N SER A 63 3.39 -1.01 14.23
CA SER A 63 3.28 -0.28 12.99
C SER A 63 1.99 0.54 12.94
N ILE A 64 2.08 1.79 12.53
CA ILE A 64 0.90 2.62 12.29
C ILE A 64 0.05 2.07 11.13
N ASP A 65 0.65 1.35 10.19
CA ASP A 65 -0.04 0.81 9.01
C ASP A 65 -0.86 -0.46 9.30
N GLU A 66 -0.75 -1.00 10.52
CA GLU A 66 -1.66 -2.04 11.01
C GLU A 66 -3.00 -1.48 11.46
N LEU A 67 -3.07 -0.18 11.69
CA LEU A 67 -4.29 0.49 12.14
C LEU A 67 -5.21 0.84 10.96
N SER A 68 -6.49 1.02 11.27
CA SER A 68 -7.41 1.77 10.42
C SER A 68 -7.33 3.25 10.79
N SER A 69 -7.43 4.14 9.80
CA SER A 69 -7.48 5.59 10.06
C SER A 69 -8.66 5.98 10.96
N GLU A 70 -9.73 5.19 10.89
CA GLU A 70 -10.96 5.42 11.67
C GLU A 70 -10.79 5.16 13.17
N GLU A 71 -9.82 4.34 13.59
CA GLU A 71 -9.58 4.08 15.01
C GLU A 71 -8.64 5.11 15.67
N ILE A 72 -7.97 5.93 14.87
CA ILE A 72 -7.02 6.91 15.36
C ILE A 72 -7.75 8.15 15.88
N GLU A 73 -7.50 8.51 17.13
CA GLU A 73 -7.99 9.74 17.75
C GLU A 73 -7.01 10.89 17.52
N SER A 74 -5.72 10.65 17.80
CA SER A 74 -4.69 11.67 17.65
C SER A 74 -3.31 11.07 17.41
N ILE A 75 -2.46 11.84 16.72
CA ILE A 75 -1.06 11.52 16.51
C ILE A 75 -0.23 12.69 16.98
N SER A 76 0.78 12.39 17.79
CA SER A 76 1.74 13.37 18.32
C SER A 76 3.15 12.96 17.98
N VAL A 77 3.96 13.92 17.53
CA VAL A 77 5.38 13.70 17.19
C VAL A 77 6.24 14.33 18.27
N LEU A 78 7.05 13.51 18.95
CA LEU A 78 8.05 13.94 19.92
C LEU A 78 9.40 13.99 19.22
N LYS A 79 9.91 15.21 19.04
CA LYS A 79 11.17 15.47 18.34
C LYS A 79 12.26 16.03 19.25
N ASP A 80 11.91 16.46 20.46
CA ASP A 80 12.83 17.09 21.39
C ASP A 80 13.54 16.04 22.25
N ALA A 81 14.82 16.25 22.52
CA ALA A 81 15.65 15.30 23.30
C ALA A 81 15.08 15.01 24.69
N VAL A 82 14.50 16.01 25.35
CA VAL A 82 13.86 15.85 26.67
C VAL A 82 12.64 14.93 26.59
N ALA A 83 11.79 15.14 25.55
CA ALA A 83 10.60 14.33 25.37
C ALA A 83 10.94 12.88 24.96
N THR A 84 12.03 12.69 24.20
CA THR A 84 12.45 11.35 23.74
C THR A 84 13.28 10.60 24.81
N SER A 85 13.84 11.31 25.80
CA SER A 85 14.63 10.68 26.89
C SER A 85 13.83 9.65 27.70
N LEU A 86 12.50 9.81 27.78
CA LEU A 86 11.60 8.85 28.43
C LEU A 86 11.61 7.47 27.76
N TYR A 87 12.03 7.39 26.50
CA TYR A 87 12.03 6.16 25.68
C TYR A 87 13.44 5.60 25.45
N GLY A 88 14.43 6.18 26.11
CA GLY A 88 15.83 5.75 26.04
C GLY A 88 16.40 5.78 24.62
N ILE A 89 17.33 4.89 24.31
CA ILE A 89 18.01 4.80 23.02
C ILE A 89 17.03 4.56 21.84
N ARG A 90 15.89 3.92 22.10
CA ARG A 90 14.87 3.65 21.07
C ARG A 90 14.17 4.94 20.61
N GLY A 91 14.12 5.96 21.45
CA GLY A 91 13.57 7.27 21.11
C GLY A 91 14.55 8.21 20.41
N ALA A 92 15.80 7.80 20.13
CA ALA A 92 16.83 8.66 19.58
C ALA A 92 16.46 9.30 18.21
N ASN A 93 15.73 8.58 17.36
CA ASN A 93 15.23 9.06 16.06
C ASN A 93 13.89 9.80 16.17
N GLY A 94 13.42 10.08 17.38
CA GLY A 94 12.10 10.64 17.67
C GLY A 94 11.05 9.58 17.91
N VAL A 95 9.91 10.01 18.44
CA VAL A 95 8.80 9.11 18.82
C VAL A 95 7.50 9.63 18.21
N ILE A 96 6.71 8.73 17.66
CA ILE A 96 5.35 8.98 17.18
C ILE A 96 4.40 8.32 18.17
N LEU A 97 3.60 9.12 18.85
CA LEU A 97 2.56 8.65 19.75
C LEU A 97 1.22 8.65 19.04
N VAL A 98 0.61 7.50 18.94
CA VAL A 98 -0.72 7.31 18.39
C VAL A 98 -1.67 6.96 19.52
N LYS A 99 -2.71 7.75 19.69
CA LYS A 99 -3.83 7.44 20.57
C LYS A 99 -5.02 6.96 19.77
N THR A 100 -5.64 5.88 20.22
CA THR A 100 -6.84 5.34 19.59
C THR A 100 -8.10 5.89 20.25
N LYS A 101 -9.19 5.92 19.50
CA LYS A 101 -10.50 6.39 19.96
C LYS A 101 -10.98 5.59 21.16
N ARG A 102 -11.60 6.29 22.12
CA ARG A 102 -12.20 5.72 23.32
C ARG A 102 -13.67 6.08 23.42
N GLY A 103 -14.39 5.35 24.26
CA GLY A 103 -15.77 5.65 24.54
C GLY A 103 -15.94 6.96 25.30
N SER A 104 -17.08 7.59 25.13
CA SER A 104 -17.52 8.77 25.88
C SER A 104 -18.81 8.49 26.64
N VAL A 105 -19.04 9.23 27.72
CA VAL A 105 -20.32 9.17 28.43
C VAL A 105 -21.42 9.68 27.52
N GLY A 106 -22.44 8.90 27.32
CA GLY A 106 -23.59 9.26 26.49
C GLY A 106 -24.30 8.04 25.88
N ALA A 107 -25.35 8.30 25.15
CA ALA A 107 -26.09 7.28 24.42
C ALA A 107 -25.18 6.59 23.39
N PRO A 108 -25.41 5.30 23.08
CA PRO A 108 -24.67 4.59 22.05
C PRO A 108 -24.71 5.31 20.70
N LYS A 109 -23.54 5.58 20.13
CA LYS A 109 -23.41 6.11 18.77
C LYS A 109 -22.85 5.01 17.89
N ILE A 110 -23.62 4.60 16.91
CA ILE A 110 -23.24 3.61 15.91
C ILE A 110 -22.96 4.33 14.60
N THR A 111 -21.84 4.01 13.96
CA THR A 111 -21.49 4.57 12.65
C THR A 111 -21.12 3.41 11.73
N PHE A 112 -21.63 3.45 10.52
CA PHE A 112 -21.27 2.56 9.44
C PHE A 112 -20.75 3.40 8.28
N SER A 113 -19.62 3.00 7.69
CA SER A 113 -19.11 3.61 6.46
C SER A 113 -18.66 2.51 5.49
N TYR A 114 -18.91 2.77 4.22
CA TYR A 114 -18.44 1.98 3.11
C TYR A 114 -17.75 2.90 2.10
N GLU A 115 -16.54 2.56 1.72
CA GLU A 115 -15.77 3.28 0.74
C GLU A 115 -15.34 2.32 -0.37
N PHE A 116 -15.70 2.65 -1.59
CA PHE A 116 -15.22 1.98 -2.78
C PHE A 116 -14.13 2.84 -3.43
N ASN A 117 -12.95 2.25 -3.61
CA ASN A 117 -11.82 2.93 -4.20
C ASN A 117 -11.49 2.34 -5.56
N MET A 118 -11.26 3.21 -6.53
CA MET A 118 -10.72 2.86 -7.85
C MET A 118 -9.44 3.64 -8.08
N ALA A 119 -8.41 2.99 -8.59
CA ALA A 119 -7.19 3.66 -8.98
C ALA A 119 -6.72 3.14 -10.34
N SER A 120 -6.38 4.06 -11.24
CA SER A 120 -5.79 3.74 -12.54
C SER A 120 -4.35 4.24 -12.60
N PRO A 121 -3.47 3.59 -13.37
CA PRO A 121 -2.14 4.10 -13.62
C PRO A 121 -2.23 5.47 -14.28
N LYS A 122 -1.58 6.47 -13.68
CA LYS A 122 -1.64 7.83 -14.22
C LYS A 122 -0.93 7.94 -15.57
N ARG A 123 0.11 7.14 -15.77
CA ARG A 123 0.89 7.11 -17.01
C ARG A 123 1.66 5.79 -17.11
N LEU A 124 1.42 5.05 -18.16
CA LEU A 124 2.21 3.90 -18.56
C LEU A 124 3.11 4.28 -19.73
N PRO A 125 4.34 3.74 -19.84
CA PRO A 125 5.17 3.94 -21.02
C PRO A 125 4.49 3.28 -22.23
N LYS A 126 4.73 3.84 -23.40
CA LYS A 126 4.37 3.21 -24.67
C LYS A 126 5.61 2.59 -25.27
N PHE A 127 5.52 1.34 -25.59
CA PHE A 127 6.60 0.59 -26.25
C PHE A 127 6.43 0.56 -27.75
N ALA A 128 7.54 0.31 -28.46
CA ALA A 128 7.52 0.06 -29.88
C ALA A 128 6.78 -1.26 -30.16
N ASP A 129 6.00 -1.28 -31.21
CA ASP A 129 5.40 -2.50 -31.74
C ASP A 129 6.47 -3.42 -32.33
N GLY A 130 6.10 -4.68 -32.61
CA GLY A 130 7.02 -5.70 -33.09
C GLY A 130 7.74 -5.29 -34.38
N TYR A 131 7.05 -4.62 -35.31
CA TYR A 131 7.64 -4.12 -36.56
C TYR A 131 8.67 -3.01 -36.32
N THR A 132 8.28 -1.99 -35.54
CA THR A 132 9.16 -0.86 -35.20
C THR A 132 10.39 -1.33 -34.45
N TYR A 133 10.23 -2.28 -33.50
CA TYR A 133 11.35 -2.88 -32.79
C TYR A 133 12.29 -3.62 -33.75
N ALA A 134 11.74 -4.46 -34.66
CA ALA A 134 12.54 -5.24 -35.61
C ALA A 134 13.33 -4.34 -36.59
N MET A 135 12.71 -3.24 -37.05
CA MET A 135 13.38 -2.25 -37.88
C MET A 135 14.52 -1.56 -37.13
N ALA A 136 14.25 -1.07 -35.91
CA ALA A 136 15.26 -0.37 -35.11
C ALA A 136 16.44 -1.30 -34.75
N LEU A 137 16.18 -2.58 -34.49
CA LEU A 137 17.23 -3.56 -34.24
C LEU A 137 18.10 -3.79 -35.49
N ASN A 138 17.49 -3.91 -36.68
CA ASN A 138 18.25 -4.01 -37.92
C ASN A 138 19.13 -2.78 -38.15
N GLU A 139 18.60 -1.59 -37.99
CA GLU A 139 19.35 -0.34 -38.11
C GLU A 139 20.51 -0.27 -37.12
N ALA A 140 20.29 -0.67 -35.87
CA ALA A 140 21.35 -0.71 -34.88
C ALA A 140 22.47 -1.71 -35.26
N MET A 141 22.11 -2.89 -35.76
CA MET A 141 23.08 -3.87 -36.23
C MET A 141 23.87 -3.39 -37.46
N GLU A 142 23.23 -2.74 -38.42
CA GLU A 142 23.88 -2.15 -39.58
C GLU A 142 24.88 -1.04 -39.16
N ASN A 143 24.49 -0.19 -38.18
CA ASN A 143 25.39 0.84 -37.63
C ASN A 143 26.63 0.24 -36.94
N ASP A 144 26.48 -0.95 -36.36
CA ASP A 144 27.60 -1.69 -35.75
C ASP A 144 28.40 -2.52 -36.77
N GLY A 145 28.04 -2.43 -38.08
CA GLY A 145 28.71 -3.19 -39.16
C GLY A 145 28.31 -4.67 -39.17
N LEU A 146 27.21 -5.05 -38.55
CA LEU A 146 26.67 -6.40 -38.52
C LEU A 146 25.60 -6.61 -39.59
N ALA A 147 25.36 -7.84 -39.96
CA ALA A 147 24.25 -8.18 -40.86
C ALA A 147 22.90 -7.95 -40.12
N PRO A 148 21.85 -7.46 -40.85
CA PRO A 148 20.51 -7.31 -40.28
C PRO A 148 19.98 -8.63 -39.69
N ARG A 149 19.31 -8.54 -38.57
CA ARG A 149 18.72 -9.70 -37.86
C ARG A 149 17.51 -10.25 -38.62
N TYR A 150 16.69 -9.36 -39.14
CA TYR A 150 15.45 -9.69 -39.85
C TYR A 150 15.55 -9.34 -41.33
N SER A 151 15.15 -10.28 -42.18
CA SER A 151 15.01 -10.06 -43.60
C SER A 151 13.84 -9.18 -43.95
N GLY A 152 13.78 -8.65 -45.18
CA GLY A 152 12.63 -7.83 -45.64
C GLY A 152 11.28 -8.56 -45.56
N THR A 153 11.27 -9.87 -45.87
CA THR A 153 10.07 -10.72 -45.77
C THR A 153 9.60 -10.91 -44.32
N GLU A 154 10.51 -10.99 -43.36
CA GLU A 154 10.17 -11.06 -41.93
C GLU A 154 9.68 -9.73 -41.41
N LEU A 155 10.27 -8.61 -41.83
CA LEU A 155 9.75 -7.27 -41.51
C LEU A 155 8.32 -7.08 -42.07
N ASP A 156 8.07 -7.51 -43.28
CA ASP A 156 6.71 -7.47 -43.87
C ASP A 156 5.72 -8.37 -43.10
N ALA A 157 6.18 -9.53 -42.60
CA ALA A 157 5.37 -10.41 -41.75
C ALA A 157 5.03 -9.77 -40.41
N PHE A 158 5.98 -9.07 -39.74
CA PHE A 158 5.70 -8.27 -38.54
C PHE A 158 4.70 -7.15 -38.84
N LYS A 159 4.91 -6.40 -39.92
CA LYS A 159 4.07 -5.26 -40.29
C LYS A 159 2.64 -5.67 -40.60
N ASN A 160 2.46 -6.75 -41.35
CA ASN A 160 1.16 -7.22 -41.80
C ASN A 160 0.52 -8.26 -40.86
N GLN A 161 1.23 -8.66 -39.79
CA GLN A 161 0.80 -9.71 -38.85
C GLN A 161 0.38 -11.01 -39.58
N THR A 162 1.10 -11.39 -40.64
CA THR A 162 0.77 -12.52 -41.48
C THR A 162 0.84 -13.85 -40.74
N TYR A 163 1.83 -14.00 -39.81
CA TYR A 163 2.03 -15.19 -38.99
C TYR A 163 2.23 -14.77 -37.53
N PRO A 164 1.16 -14.37 -36.78
CA PRO A 164 1.29 -13.80 -35.43
C PRO A 164 1.90 -14.76 -34.41
N GLY A 165 1.81 -16.07 -34.63
CA GLY A 165 2.49 -17.08 -33.78
C GLY A 165 4.00 -17.16 -33.98
N VAL A 166 4.53 -16.62 -35.10
CA VAL A 166 5.96 -16.61 -35.43
C VAL A 166 6.53 -15.19 -35.34
N TYR A 167 5.78 -14.21 -35.78
CA TYR A 167 6.12 -12.79 -35.77
C TYR A 167 5.10 -12.03 -34.92
N PRO A 168 5.14 -12.21 -33.57
CA PRO A 168 4.14 -11.64 -32.67
C PRO A 168 4.25 -10.13 -32.54
N ASN A 169 3.14 -9.51 -32.14
CA ASN A 169 3.08 -8.11 -31.77
C ASN A 169 2.21 -7.95 -30.52
N VAL A 170 2.81 -8.19 -29.36
CA VAL A 170 2.13 -8.23 -28.06
C VAL A 170 2.39 -6.96 -27.30
N ASP A 171 1.32 -6.28 -26.86
CA ASP A 171 1.41 -5.24 -25.83
C ASP A 171 1.40 -5.93 -24.45
N TRP A 172 2.58 -6.15 -23.88
CA TRP A 172 2.74 -6.85 -22.61
C TRP A 172 2.09 -6.13 -21.44
N LEU A 173 1.97 -4.80 -21.49
CA LEU A 173 1.26 -4.05 -20.48
C LEU A 173 -0.24 -4.27 -20.55
N ASP A 174 -0.82 -4.18 -21.75
CA ASP A 174 -2.24 -4.43 -21.94
C ASP A 174 -2.61 -5.89 -21.63
N GLU A 175 -1.77 -6.84 -22.02
CA GLU A 175 -1.99 -8.26 -21.75
C GLU A 175 -1.96 -8.58 -20.24
N SER A 176 -1.03 -7.96 -19.51
CA SER A 176 -0.76 -8.31 -18.10
C SER A 176 -1.47 -7.43 -17.09
N LEU A 177 -1.88 -6.22 -17.46
CA LEU A 177 -2.43 -5.24 -16.54
C LEU A 177 -3.91 -4.96 -16.82
N ARG A 178 -4.64 -4.70 -15.74
CA ARG A 178 -5.99 -4.13 -15.82
C ARG A 178 -5.90 -2.61 -15.90
N ASP A 179 -6.91 -2.00 -16.50
CA ASP A 179 -7.03 -0.53 -16.54
C ASP A 179 -7.17 0.09 -15.16
N MET A 180 -7.77 -0.64 -14.22
CA MET A 180 -8.07 -0.15 -12.88
C MET A 180 -7.83 -1.22 -11.82
N SER A 181 -7.36 -0.77 -10.66
CA SER A 181 -7.40 -1.52 -9.41
C SER A 181 -8.63 -1.12 -8.60
N TYR A 182 -9.11 -2.03 -7.77
CA TYR A 182 -10.33 -1.85 -6.98
C TYR A 182 -10.03 -2.13 -5.52
N GLY A 183 -10.73 -1.42 -4.64
CA GLY A 183 -10.65 -1.65 -3.21
C GLY A 183 -11.95 -1.32 -2.49
N ASP A 184 -12.30 -2.14 -1.53
CA ASP A 184 -13.43 -1.99 -0.65
C ASP A 184 -12.95 -1.76 0.78
N ASN A 185 -13.52 -0.79 1.47
CA ASN A 185 -13.26 -0.51 2.87
C ASN A 185 -14.59 -0.36 3.60
N VAL A 186 -14.89 -1.33 4.44
CA VAL A 186 -16.10 -1.36 5.27
C VAL A 186 -15.70 -1.09 6.70
N ASN A 187 -16.33 -0.14 7.34
CA ASN A 187 -16.05 0.20 8.72
C ASN A 187 -17.33 0.32 9.53
N PHE A 188 -17.35 -0.35 10.67
CA PHE A 188 -18.43 -0.28 11.65
C PHE A 188 -17.83 0.13 12.99
N THR A 189 -18.38 1.16 13.62
CA THR A 189 -17.99 1.59 14.96
C THR A 189 -19.17 1.73 15.86
N ALA A 190 -19.01 1.35 17.13
CA ALA A 190 -19.96 1.59 18.20
C ALA A 190 -19.23 2.18 19.40
N GLN A 191 -19.69 3.31 19.90
CA GLN A 191 -19.11 3.96 21.06
C GLN A 191 -20.19 4.52 21.97
N GLY A 192 -19.92 4.55 23.26
CA GLY A 192 -20.86 5.09 24.24
C GLY A 192 -20.41 4.77 25.65
N GLY A 193 -21.29 4.96 26.60
CA GLY A 193 -21.04 4.56 27.97
C GLY A 193 -21.73 5.40 29.02
N SER A 194 -21.53 4.97 30.25
CA SER A 194 -21.93 5.66 31.47
C SER A 194 -20.73 6.25 32.19
N GLN A 195 -20.95 6.80 33.39
CA GLN A 195 -19.87 7.23 34.27
C GLN A 195 -19.02 6.06 34.77
N PHE A 196 -19.56 4.83 34.74
CA PHE A 196 -18.90 3.62 35.24
C PHE A 196 -18.17 2.86 34.13
N VAL A 197 -18.76 2.79 32.94
CA VAL A 197 -18.18 2.03 31.81
C VAL A 197 -18.31 2.84 30.52
N ARG A 198 -17.20 3.02 29.85
CA ARG A 198 -17.15 3.63 28.50
C ARG A 198 -16.54 2.63 27.54
N TYR A 199 -17.07 2.56 26.34
CA TYR A 199 -16.62 1.61 25.34
C TYR A 199 -16.51 2.24 23.97
N TYR A 200 -15.51 1.78 23.23
CA TYR A 200 -15.36 1.99 21.79
C TYR A 200 -15.07 0.64 21.15
N THR A 201 -15.86 0.24 20.18
CA THR A 201 -15.65 -1.00 19.41
C THR A 201 -15.65 -0.65 17.93
N MET A 202 -14.73 -1.25 17.18
CA MET A 202 -14.58 -1.09 15.74
C MET A 202 -14.38 -2.44 15.08
N LEU A 203 -15.05 -2.61 13.93
CA LEU A 203 -14.79 -3.66 12.94
C LEU A 203 -14.46 -2.96 11.63
N ASN A 204 -13.31 -3.23 11.08
CA ASN A 204 -12.89 -2.69 9.79
C ASN A 204 -12.45 -3.83 8.87
N PHE A 205 -13.10 -3.96 7.73
CA PHE A 205 -12.71 -4.88 6.66
C PHE A 205 -12.24 -4.09 5.45
N LEU A 206 -11.07 -4.47 4.96
CA LEU A 206 -10.42 -3.87 3.81
C LEU A 206 -10.07 -4.99 2.81
N ASP A 207 -10.47 -4.83 1.55
CA ASP A 207 -10.06 -5.69 0.43
C ASP A 207 -9.53 -4.84 -0.70
N ASN A 208 -8.31 -5.12 -1.17
CA ASN A 208 -7.67 -4.41 -2.27
C ASN A 208 -7.10 -5.36 -3.29
N ARG A 209 -7.31 -5.04 -4.55
CA ARG A 209 -6.84 -5.81 -5.69
C ARG A 209 -5.93 -4.96 -6.53
N GLY A 210 -4.76 -5.49 -6.89
CA GLY A 210 -3.78 -4.81 -7.72
C GLY A 210 -4.13 -4.84 -9.21
N LEU A 211 -3.22 -4.25 -9.99
CA LEU A 211 -3.39 -4.09 -11.43
C LEU A 211 -3.10 -5.37 -12.24
N LEU A 212 -2.36 -6.34 -11.72
CA LEU A 212 -2.08 -7.56 -12.46
C LEU A 212 -3.37 -8.32 -12.75
N LYS A 213 -3.55 -8.72 -14.02
CA LYS A 213 -4.65 -9.60 -14.42
C LYS A 213 -4.45 -10.98 -13.79
N PRO A 214 -5.50 -11.64 -13.28
CA PRO A 214 -5.41 -13.04 -12.89
C PRO A 214 -5.20 -13.88 -14.15
N THR A 215 -4.30 -14.84 -14.08
CA THR A 215 -4.19 -15.86 -15.14
C THR A 215 -5.29 -16.90 -14.96
N SER A 216 -5.93 -17.31 -16.06
CA SER A 216 -7.08 -18.23 -16.03
C SER A 216 -6.70 -19.71 -15.92
N ASP A 217 -5.44 -20.06 -16.20
CA ASP A 217 -4.98 -21.45 -16.37
C ASP A 217 -4.24 -22.01 -15.14
N ASN A 218 -4.57 -21.50 -13.96
CA ASN A 218 -3.89 -21.91 -12.75
C ASN A 218 -4.67 -23.01 -12.03
N ASP A 219 -4.00 -24.08 -11.67
CA ASP A 219 -4.46 -25.22 -10.89
C ASP A 219 -4.98 -24.84 -9.48
N GLY A 220 -5.95 -23.91 -9.43
CA GLY A 220 -6.63 -23.48 -8.22
C GLY A 220 -5.96 -22.34 -7.44
N TYR A 221 -4.93 -21.68 -7.97
CA TYR A 221 -4.33 -20.47 -7.36
C TYR A 221 -4.46 -19.25 -8.29
N SER A 222 -4.43 -18.06 -7.72
CA SER A 222 -4.52 -16.81 -8.47
C SER A 222 -3.21 -16.02 -8.38
N THR A 223 -2.73 -15.50 -9.51
CA THR A 223 -1.57 -14.60 -9.58
C THR A 223 -1.94 -13.15 -9.29
N GLN A 224 -3.23 -12.87 -9.07
CA GLN A 224 -3.69 -11.52 -8.76
C GLN A 224 -3.10 -11.03 -7.46
N LEU A 225 -2.59 -9.80 -7.49
CA LEU A 225 -2.21 -9.09 -6.28
C LEU A 225 -3.47 -8.75 -5.48
N LYS A 226 -3.63 -9.37 -4.31
CA LYS A 226 -4.75 -9.12 -3.40
C LYS A 226 -4.25 -8.92 -1.99
N TYR A 227 -4.85 -7.98 -1.29
CA TYR A 227 -4.61 -7.69 0.11
C TYR A 227 -5.94 -7.54 0.83
N SER A 228 -6.22 -8.42 1.77
CA SER A 228 -7.41 -8.34 2.62
C SER A 228 -6.99 -8.20 4.09
N ARG A 229 -7.68 -7.36 4.84
CA ARG A 229 -7.41 -7.14 6.26
C ARG A 229 -8.71 -6.99 7.04
N LEU A 230 -8.83 -7.72 8.14
CA LEU A 230 -9.86 -7.54 9.15
C LEU A 230 -9.23 -7.00 10.43
N ASN A 231 -9.61 -5.81 10.84
CA ASN A 231 -9.25 -5.23 12.13
C ASN A 231 -10.46 -5.26 13.06
N VAL A 232 -10.24 -5.74 14.27
CA VAL A 232 -11.21 -5.71 15.37
C VAL A 232 -10.57 -4.99 16.53
N ARG A 233 -11.18 -3.93 17.02
CA ARG A 233 -10.73 -3.20 18.21
C ARG A 233 -11.84 -3.04 19.22
N THR A 234 -11.51 -3.21 20.49
CA THR A 234 -12.40 -2.86 21.60
C THR A 234 -11.58 -2.20 22.71
N ASN A 235 -11.91 -0.97 23.02
CA ASN A 235 -11.34 -0.21 24.12
C ASN A 235 -12.43 -0.01 25.19
N LEU A 236 -12.16 -0.47 26.42
CA LEU A 236 -13.06 -0.34 27.56
C LEU A 236 -12.34 0.44 28.68
N ASP A 237 -13.04 1.44 29.24
CA ASP A 237 -12.64 2.17 30.43
C ASP A 237 -13.67 1.89 31.52
N ILE A 238 -13.24 1.21 32.58
CA ILE A 238 -14.12 0.80 33.70
C ILE A 238 -13.68 1.57 34.95
N THR A 239 -14.52 2.48 35.44
CA THR A 239 -14.32 3.22 36.67
C THR A 239 -14.82 2.36 37.83
N VAL A 240 -13.91 1.71 38.54
CA VAL A 240 -14.20 0.82 39.67
C VAL A 240 -14.50 1.64 40.93
N SER A 241 -13.75 2.75 41.12
CA SER A 241 -13.95 3.69 42.21
C SER A 241 -13.59 5.10 41.74
N PRO A 242 -13.86 6.16 42.53
CA PRO A 242 -13.47 7.53 42.17
C PRO A 242 -11.97 7.71 41.91
N THR A 243 -11.13 6.82 42.44
CA THR A 243 -9.68 6.86 42.31
C THR A 243 -9.09 5.76 41.44
N THR A 244 -9.93 4.82 40.96
CA THR A 244 -9.45 3.63 40.25
C THR A 244 -10.21 3.44 38.93
N THR A 245 -9.47 3.46 37.82
CA THR A 245 -9.99 3.13 36.49
C THR A 245 -9.18 2.00 35.87
N VAL A 246 -9.85 0.98 35.38
CA VAL A 246 -9.26 -0.12 34.62
C VAL A 246 -9.44 0.14 33.13
N GLN A 247 -8.37 0.09 32.37
CA GLN A 247 -8.39 0.24 30.91
C GLN A 247 -8.06 -1.10 30.27
N LEU A 248 -8.94 -1.58 29.41
CA LEU A 248 -8.75 -2.79 28.64
C LEU A 248 -8.76 -2.43 27.15
N ASN A 249 -7.67 -2.75 26.46
CA ASN A 249 -7.51 -2.53 25.04
C ASN A 249 -7.32 -3.89 24.35
N LEU A 250 -8.29 -4.30 23.57
CA LEU A 250 -8.27 -5.52 22.78
C LEU A 250 -8.11 -5.16 21.31
N LEU A 251 -7.21 -5.86 20.62
CA LEU A 251 -6.99 -5.70 19.20
C LEU A 251 -6.77 -7.06 18.54
N GLY A 252 -7.50 -7.32 17.47
CA GLY A 252 -7.28 -8.41 16.52
C GLY A 252 -6.98 -7.83 15.15
N ASN A 253 -5.95 -8.34 14.49
CA ASN A 253 -5.60 -8.01 13.11
C ASN A 253 -5.38 -9.32 12.35
N PHE A 254 -6.20 -9.55 11.31
CA PHE A 254 -6.09 -10.69 10.42
C PHE A 254 -5.80 -10.16 9.02
N THR A 255 -4.71 -10.60 8.45
CA THR A 255 -4.26 -10.14 7.14
C THR A 255 -4.01 -11.33 6.22
N GLU A 256 -4.56 -11.25 5.02
CA GLU A 256 -4.34 -12.20 3.95
C GLU A 256 -3.70 -11.50 2.77
N HIS A 257 -2.65 -12.11 2.23
CA HIS A 257 -1.95 -11.65 1.03
C HIS A 257 -2.00 -12.74 -0.02
N ASN A 258 -2.45 -12.38 -1.22
CA ASN A 258 -2.27 -13.19 -2.41
C ASN A 258 -1.31 -12.47 -3.35
N ARG A 259 -0.29 -13.19 -3.83
CA ARG A 259 0.76 -12.61 -4.69
C ARG A 259 1.30 -13.67 -5.65
N PRO A 260 1.84 -13.24 -6.81
CA PRO A 260 2.61 -14.13 -7.67
C PRO A 260 3.81 -14.74 -6.93
N GLY A 261 4.32 -15.86 -7.42
CA GLY A 261 5.50 -16.52 -6.87
C GLY A 261 6.79 -15.70 -6.98
N GLU A 262 6.84 -14.77 -7.96
CA GLU A 262 7.94 -13.82 -8.13
C GLU A 262 7.61 -12.45 -7.52
N SER A 263 8.68 -11.68 -7.23
CA SER A 263 8.51 -10.31 -6.73
C SER A 263 7.87 -9.41 -7.78
N THR A 264 7.04 -8.47 -7.31
CA THR A 264 6.37 -7.50 -8.18
C THR A 264 7.36 -6.69 -9.02
N ASP A 265 8.51 -6.31 -8.44
CA ASP A 265 9.56 -5.57 -9.16
C ASP A 265 10.13 -6.38 -10.33
N LYS A 266 10.37 -7.68 -10.16
CA LYS A 266 10.82 -8.53 -11.26
C LYS A 266 9.77 -8.66 -12.36
N ILE A 267 8.50 -8.80 -11.99
CA ILE A 267 7.39 -8.88 -12.96
C ILE A 267 7.31 -7.58 -13.77
N PHE A 268 7.27 -6.42 -13.11
CA PHE A 268 7.21 -5.14 -13.81
C PHE A 268 8.47 -4.87 -14.63
N ASN A 269 9.67 -5.19 -14.13
CA ASN A 269 10.89 -5.09 -14.91
C ASN A 269 10.84 -5.97 -16.17
N ALA A 270 10.32 -7.18 -16.08
CA ALA A 270 10.13 -8.04 -17.23
C ALA A 270 9.15 -7.42 -18.24
N LEU A 271 8.00 -6.93 -17.79
CA LEU A 271 7.01 -6.25 -18.64
C LEU A 271 7.58 -5.02 -19.37
N PHE A 272 8.56 -4.32 -18.76
CA PHE A 272 9.21 -3.16 -19.36
C PHE A 272 10.39 -3.49 -20.26
N GLN A 273 10.92 -4.70 -20.19
CA GLN A 273 12.13 -5.10 -20.94
C GLN A 273 11.83 -6.05 -22.12
N VAL A 274 10.73 -6.79 -22.07
CA VAL A 274 10.39 -7.75 -23.11
C VAL A 274 9.85 -7.02 -24.34
N PRO A 275 10.50 -7.19 -25.53
CA PRO A 275 10.01 -6.62 -26.78
C PRO A 275 8.67 -7.20 -27.20
N SER A 276 7.84 -6.39 -27.87
CA SER A 276 6.53 -6.82 -28.38
C SER A 276 6.61 -8.01 -29.35
N GLY A 277 7.74 -8.19 -30.02
CA GLY A 277 8.00 -9.29 -30.97
C GLY A 277 8.70 -10.50 -30.39
N ALA A 278 8.86 -10.62 -29.06
CA ALA A 278 9.67 -11.67 -28.44
C ALA A 278 9.03 -13.06 -28.52
N PHE A 279 7.78 -13.20 -28.18
CA PHE A 279 7.00 -14.45 -28.24
C PHE A 279 5.50 -14.15 -28.29
N PRO A 280 4.68 -15.09 -28.81
CA PRO A 280 3.22 -14.95 -28.85
C PRO A 280 2.62 -15.22 -27.46
N VAL A 281 1.38 -14.77 -27.29
CA VAL A 281 0.52 -15.07 -26.12
C VAL A 281 -0.27 -16.35 -26.39
#